data_c6db1167d3522bdc2df98b1aa2548b23
#
_entry.id   c6db1167d3522bdc2df98b1aa2548b23
#
_cell.length_a   1.000
_cell.length_b   1.000
_cell.length_c   1.000
_cell.angle_alpha   90.00
_cell.angle_beta   90.00
_cell.angle_gamma   90.00
#
_symmetry.space_group_name_H-M   'P 1'
#
loop_
_entity.id
_entity.type
_entity.pdbx_description
1 polymer ?
#
loop_
_entity_poly.entity_id
_entity_poly.type
_entity_poly.pdbx_seq_one_letter_code
_entity_poly.pdbx_strand_id
1 'polypeptide(L)' 'MLRNGELSTAAVRRLVEKAGAERVGDDAVEEMRRILEEYAIRISKEATTLATHAHRKTVKAEDIQLVIKRVQQL' A
#
# COMPACT_ATOMS: atom_id res chain seq x y z
N MET A 1 -3.75 16.98 1.96
CA MET A 1 -4.55 15.85 1.49
C MET A 1 -4.29 15.57 0.03
N LEU A 2 -4.13 14.34 -0.31
CA LEU A 2 -3.85 13.95 -1.69
C LEU A 2 -5.15 13.85 -2.46
N ARG A 3 -5.34 14.73 -3.43
CA ARG A 3 -6.55 14.71 -4.24
C ARG A 3 -6.45 13.71 -5.37
N ASN A 4 -5.26 13.63 -5.97
CA ASN A 4 -5.06 12.75 -7.12
C ASN A 4 -4.45 11.42 -6.75
N GLY A 5 -3.79 11.36 -5.60
CA GLY A 5 -3.14 10.16 -5.16
C GLY A 5 -1.88 9.84 -5.95
N GLU A 6 -1.19 8.81 -5.53
CA GLU A 6 0.04 8.37 -6.16
C GLU A 6 -0.19 7.20 -7.10
N LEU A 7 -1.17 6.33 -6.77
CA LEU A 7 -1.43 5.16 -7.58
C LEU A 7 -2.35 5.52 -8.75
N SER A 8 -2.04 4.97 -9.91
CA SER A 8 -2.83 5.15 -11.11
C SER A 8 -4.16 4.40 -11.00
N THR A 9 -5.26 5.07 -11.34
CA THR A 9 -6.56 4.41 -11.34
C THR A 9 -6.61 3.28 -12.34
N ALA A 10 -5.92 3.44 -13.47
CA ALA A 10 -5.87 2.38 -14.49
C ALA A 10 -5.18 1.13 -13.94
N ALA A 11 -4.09 1.32 -13.20
CA ALA A 11 -3.39 0.18 -12.60
C ALA A 11 -4.25 -0.52 -11.57
N VAL A 12 -4.94 0.25 -10.73
CA VAL A 12 -5.81 -0.32 -9.71
C VAL A 12 -6.95 -1.10 -10.35
N ARG A 13 -7.54 -0.54 -11.42
CA ARG A 13 -8.62 -1.23 -12.14
C ARG A 13 -8.14 -2.58 -12.66
N ARG A 14 -6.94 -2.61 -13.23
CA ARG A 14 -6.38 -3.86 -13.74
C ARG A 14 -6.20 -4.91 -12.65
N LEU A 15 -5.81 -4.48 -11.45
CA LEU A 15 -5.66 -5.40 -10.33
C LEU A 15 -6.99 -6.02 -9.93
N VAL A 16 -8.05 -5.21 -9.88
CA VAL A 16 -9.37 -5.71 -9.53
C VAL A 16 -9.88 -6.67 -10.60
N GLU A 17 -9.62 -6.35 -11.86
CA GLU A 17 -10.00 -7.22 -12.96
C GLU A 17 -9.25 -8.55 -12.93
N LYS A 18 -7.98 -8.51 -12.56
CA LYS A 18 -7.19 -9.73 -12.41
C LYS A 18 -7.75 -10.65 -11.33
N ALA A 19 -8.45 -10.08 -10.36
CA ALA A 19 -9.07 -10.87 -9.31
C ALA A 19 -10.35 -11.55 -9.77
N GLY A 20 -10.79 -11.27 -11.00
CA GLY A 20 -11.93 -11.94 -11.61
C GLY A 20 -13.17 -11.08 -11.79
N ALA A 21 -13.11 -9.79 -11.47
CA ALA A 21 -14.25 -8.92 -11.65
C ALA A 21 -14.50 -8.66 -13.14
N GLU A 22 -15.72 -8.88 -13.60
CA GLU A 22 -16.05 -8.59 -14.98
C GLU A 22 -16.21 -7.11 -15.23
N ARG A 23 -16.75 -6.40 -14.26
CA ARG A 23 -16.92 -4.96 -14.32
C ARG A 23 -16.47 -4.35 -13.01
N VAL A 24 -15.89 -3.17 -13.09
CA VAL A 24 -15.43 -2.48 -11.90
C VAL A 24 -15.94 -1.06 -11.96
N GLY A 25 -16.75 -0.67 -11.01
CA GLY A 25 -17.28 0.68 -10.95
C GLY A 25 -16.15 1.67 -10.65
N ASP A 26 -16.29 2.88 -11.16
CA ASP A 26 -15.29 3.93 -10.90
C ASP A 26 -15.15 4.20 -9.41
N ASP A 27 -16.27 4.12 -8.66
CA ASP A 27 -16.23 4.33 -7.22
C ASP A 27 -15.44 3.24 -6.51
N ALA A 28 -15.53 1.99 -7.00
CA ALA A 28 -14.75 0.89 -6.42
C ALA A 28 -13.26 1.08 -6.66
N VAL A 29 -12.89 1.55 -7.84
CA VAL A 29 -11.50 1.83 -8.16
C VAL A 29 -10.95 2.92 -7.25
N GLU A 30 -11.72 3.99 -7.05
CA GLU A 30 -11.30 5.09 -6.19
C GLU A 30 -11.17 4.65 -4.74
N GLU A 31 -12.11 3.85 -4.26
CA GLU A 31 -12.04 3.37 -2.88
C GLU A 31 -10.83 2.46 -2.68
N MET A 32 -10.59 1.54 -3.62
CA MET A 32 -9.44 0.65 -3.54
C MET A 32 -8.13 1.43 -3.56
N ARG A 33 -8.06 2.43 -4.46
CA ARG A 33 -6.87 3.28 -4.56
C ARG A 33 -6.58 3.98 -3.23
N ARG A 34 -7.62 4.55 -2.62
CA ARG A 34 -7.49 5.26 -1.35
C ARG A 34 -6.98 4.32 -0.26
N ILE A 35 -7.56 3.14 -0.17
CA ILE A 35 -7.18 2.16 0.86
C ILE A 35 -5.74 1.72 0.66
N LEU A 36 -5.36 1.43 -0.59
CA LEU A 36 -4.01 0.97 -0.87
C LEU A 36 -2.97 2.04 -0.55
N GLU A 37 -3.28 3.30 -0.88
CA GLU A 37 -2.35 4.39 -0.60
C GLU A 37 -2.19 4.61 0.89
N GLU A 38 -3.28 4.61 1.64
CA GLU A 38 -3.22 4.78 3.09
C GLU A 38 -2.43 3.64 3.73
N TYR A 39 -2.68 2.43 3.26
CA TYR A 39 -2.00 1.26 3.78
C TYR A 39 -0.50 1.32 3.48
N ALA A 40 -0.15 1.69 2.25
CA ALA A 40 1.25 1.82 1.87
C ALA A 40 1.97 2.86 2.73
N ILE A 41 1.33 3.99 3.01
CA ILE A 41 1.93 5.04 3.85
C ILE A 41 2.12 4.52 5.26
N ARG A 42 1.13 3.85 5.81
CA ARG A 42 1.21 3.32 7.17
C ARG A 42 2.35 2.32 7.30
N ILE A 43 2.42 1.36 6.37
CA ILE A 43 3.49 0.37 6.38
C ILE A 43 4.84 1.05 6.26
N SER A 44 4.93 2.03 5.37
CA SER A 44 6.20 2.72 5.11
C SER A 44 6.67 3.52 6.31
N LYS A 45 5.76 4.12 7.06
CA LYS A 45 6.13 4.86 8.27
C LYS A 45 6.78 3.92 9.29
N GLU A 46 6.19 2.76 9.51
CA GLU A 46 6.75 1.80 10.45
C GLU A 46 8.05 1.22 9.94
N ALA A 47 8.13 0.94 8.64
CA ALA A 47 9.36 0.42 8.05
C ALA A 47 10.49 1.44 8.16
N THR A 48 10.17 2.72 7.99
CA THR A 48 11.14 3.79 8.15
C THR A 48 11.68 3.83 9.57
N THR A 49 10.80 3.65 10.56
CA THR A 49 11.21 3.59 11.95
C THR A 49 12.17 2.42 12.19
N LEU A 50 11.88 1.27 11.61
CA LEU A 50 12.76 0.10 11.73
C LEU A 50 14.13 0.38 11.11
N ALA A 51 14.15 0.98 9.93
CA ALA A 51 15.42 1.32 9.28
C ALA A 51 16.23 2.27 10.13
N THR A 52 15.58 3.28 10.69
CA THR A 52 16.23 4.26 11.54
C THR A 52 16.84 3.61 12.78
N HIS A 53 16.12 2.69 13.41
CA HIS A 53 16.63 1.97 14.57
C HIS A 53 17.85 1.12 14.23
N ALA A 54 17.93 0.68 12.98
CA ALA A 54 19.10 -0.05 12.49
C ALA A 54 20.19 0.86 11.96
N HIS A 55 20.05 2.16 12.19
CA HIS A 55 21.01 3.18 11.74
C HIS A 55 21.16 3.23 10.23
N ARG A 56 20.06 3.00 9.53
CA ARG A 56 20.04 3.06 8.07
C ARG A 56 19.10 4.16 7.61
N LYS A 57 19.42 4.75 6.45
CA LYS A 57 18.56 5.73 5.80
C LYS A 57 17.73 5.09 4.69
N THR A 58 18.04 3.86 4.35
CA THR A 58 17.35 3.14 3.28
C THR A 58 16.37 2.15 3.88
N VAL A 59 15.12 2.22 3.45
CA VAL A 59 14.12 1.22 3.81
C VAL A 59 14.34 0.02 2.89
N LYS A 60 14.43 -1.16 3.46
CA LYS A 60 14.69 -2.38 2.71
C LYS A 60 13.48 -3.31 2.75
N ALA A 61 13.49 -4.31 1.88
CA ALA A 61 12.42 -5.29 1.84
C ALA A 61 12.21 -5.95 3.19
N GLU A 62 13.29 -6.22 3.91
CA GLU A 62 13.18 -6.86 5.23
C GLU A 62 12.39 -6.00 6.21
N ASP A 63 12.49 -4.68 6.10
CA ASP A 63 11.74 -3.78 6.97
C ASP A 63 10.24 -3.90 6.68
N ILE A 64 9.89 -3.90 5.40
CA ILE A 64 8.50 -4.04 4.98
C ILE A 64 7.95 -5.40 5.44
N GLN A 65 8.72 -6.45 5.23
CA GLN A 65 8.29 -7.81 5.58
C GLN A 65 8.02 -7.93 7.08
N LEU A 66 8.86 -7.29 7.89
CA LEU A 66 8.69 -7.35 9.33
C LEU A 66 7.41 -6.63 9.77
N VAL A 67 7.12 -5.48 9.17
CA VAL A 67 5.89 -4.75 9.48
C VAL A 67 4.67 -5.61 9.15
N ILE A 68 4.67 -6.20 7.95
CA ILE A 68 3.54 -7.03 7.51
C ILE A 68 3.36 -8.23 8.43
N LYS A 69 4.46 -8.84 8.84
CA LYS A 69 4.40 -10.00 9.73
C LYS A 69 3.73 -9.65 11.06
N ARG A 70 4.02 -8.47 11.59
CA ARG A 70 3.40 -8.01 12.83
C ARG A 70 1.90 -7.85 12.66
N VAL A 71 1.48 -7.25 11.55
CA VAL A 71 0.06 -7.02 11.28
C VAL A 71 -0.68 -8.36 11.19
N GLN A 72 -0.07 -9.34 10.54
CA GLN A 72 -0.70 -10.64 10.35
C GLN A 72 -0.83 -11.43 11.65
N GLN A 73 -0.08 -11.08 12.66
CA GLN A 73 -0.14 -11.77 13.95
C GLN A 73 -1.26 -11.24 14.84
N LEU A 74 -1.89 -10.18 14.44
CA LEU A 74 -3.04 -9.63 15.17
C LEU A 74 -4.35 -10.33 14.76
#